data_56a28707bf462ea5d8b7ccf2c05c6fb1
#
_entry.id   56a28707bf462ea5d8b7ccf2c05c6fb1
#
_cell.length_a   1.000
_cell.length_b   1.000
_cell.length_c   1.000
_cell.angle_alpha   90.00
_cell.angle_beta   90.00
_cell.angle_gamma   90.00
#
_symmetry.space_group_name_H-M   'P 1'
#
loop_
_entity.id
_entity.type
_entity.pdbx_description
1 polymer ?
#
loop_
_entity_poly.entity_id
_entity_poly.type
_entity_poly.pdbx_seq_one_letter_code
_entity_poly.pdbx_strand_id
1 'polypeptide(L)'
;MYLRSMKCRMLLHLLLVAALCMGCSGRVSMRQLERLEAQIDSVPELVREALDSIPSASLRGEARALYAILRTQADYKCYEPLTSDSLIRYATNYYSRSRKSYRAAMAWYSLGCVYTELKNDAAAVEAYLQAQSLFPDTTVRYHRLCYQNLGSHYLNKKMVDEALNAYLAYHNVTEGYAHLYADIGLARVYIHKKQPERAREILEDVLKLRDEIDTLSLETILFELGKIEHTFFRNYDKAEEYFNQLITLYDDTEVDGVFWFKGSIAESRGQYDVAKLYYEKAMQGYDEVYLQYNCSRSLLYLTLDSVSQPELYAYIKRFEQMSDSINRIERRTEIDDIRTAHAMELHQRELAERHRRFMYCATLLVVCLLAVIAIGVLLSERRRKQHYLSLQQELQRNQAEIYKMYESIEAKRDNGSLTRGQMLVLYRDNISKSVALFKSNRWADRLQHLSEQRSKDIPSFTIKEREQLAEVLEQCFITVITNLRDEAAKHNSRLSSEDIHLCLYLALGYSTGVIRECLAASSDNVINQRKKRLVGKLPEDILELFTYNM
;
A
#
# COMPACT_ATOMS: atom_id res chain seq x y z
N MET A 1 -76.44 -20.22 5.25
CA MET A 1 -75.34 -19.27 5.59
C MET A 1 -73.96 -19.88 5.35
N TYR A 2 -73.74 -21.17 5.52
CA TYR A 2 -72.47 -21.88 5.37
C TYR A 2 -71.90 -21.92 3.93
N LEU A 3 -72.73 -22.07 2.93
CA LEU A 3 -72.38 -22.16 1.50
C LEU A 3 -71.83 -20.80 0.92
N ARG A 4 -72.25 -19.63 1.47
CA ARG A 4 -71.76 -18.34 1.06
C ARG A 4 -70.35 -18.08 1.60
N SER A 5 -70.03 -18.56 2.81
CA SER A 5 -68.70 -18.44 3.44
C SER A 5 -67.64 -19.29 2.71
N MET A 6 -68.00 -20.48 2.25
CA MET A 6 -67.12 -21.37 1.51
C MET A 6 -66.77 -20.85 0.10
N LYS A 7 -67.76 -20.28 -0.62
CA LYS A 7 -67.48 -19.63 -1.92
C LYS A 7 -66.61 -18.38 -1.78
N CYS A 8 -66.78 -17.59 -0.70
CA CYS A 8 -65.96 -16.40 -0.45
C CYS A 8 -64.49 -16.78 -0.10
N ARG A 9 -64.29 -17.85 0.69
CA ARG A 9 -62.93 -18.37 0.97
C ARG A 9 -62.27 -18.97 -0.26
N MET A 10 -62.99 -19.70 -1.10
CA MET A 10 -62.46 -20.22 -2.37
C MET A 10 -62.13 -19.10 -3.35
N LEU A 11 -62.91 -18.04 -3.43
CA LEU A 11 -62.62 -16.86 -4.24
C LEU A 11 -61.37 -16.11 -3.72
N LEU A 12 -61.24 -16.00 -2.39
CA LEU A 12 -60.05 -15.39 -1.76
C LEU A 12 -58.78 -16.22 -2.01
N HIS A 13 -58.88 -17.55 -1.96
CA HIS A 13 -57.76 -18.43 -2.30
C HIS A 13 -57.42 -18.39 -3.79
N LEU A 14 -58.40 -18.33 -4.67
CA LEU A 14 -58.18 -18.16 -6.11
C LEU A 14 -57.56 -16.79 -6.44
N LEU A 15 -57.96 -15.73 -5.76
CA LEU A 15 -57.36 -14.40 -5.89
C LEU A 15 -55.93 -14.37 -5.31
N LEU A 16 -55.65 -15.06 -4.20
CA LEU A 16 -54.30 -15.19 -3.63
C LEU A 16 -53.39 -16.03 -4.54
N VAL A 17 -53.89 -17.13 -5.12
CA VAL A 17 -53.15 -17.94 -6.08
C VAL A 17 -52.94 -17.18 -7.39
N ALA A 18 -53.94 -16.46 -7.88
CA ALA A 18 -53.79 -15.57 -9.05
C ALA A 18 -52.82 -14.43 -8.80
N ALA A 19 -52.81 -13.83 -7.60
CA ALA A 19 -51.83 -12.82 -7.21
C ALA A 19 -50.40 -13.40 -7.07
N LEU A 20 -50.28 -14.64 -6.57
CA LEU A 20 -48.99 -15.36 -6.51
C LEU A 20 -48.53 -15.79 -7.92
N CYS A 21 -49.42 -16.19 -8.81
CA CYS A 21 -49.09 -16.52 -10.20
C CYS A 21 -48.78 -15.29 -11.05
N MET A 22 -49.44 -14.16 -10.82
CA MET A 22 -49.07 -12.87 -11.46
C MET A 22 -47.78 -12.27 -10.91
N GLY A 23 -47.34 -12.68 -9.73
CA GLY A 23 -46.04 -12.26 -9.15
C GLY A 23 -44.85 -13.02 -9.75
N CYS A 24 -45.06 -14.10 -10.51
CA CYS A 24 -43.96 -14.92 -11.08
C CYS A 24 -43.63 -14.62 -12.54
N SER A 25 -44.40 -13.80 -13.24
CA SER A 25 -44.12 -13.46 -14.63
C SER A 25 -43.31 -12.16 -14.68
N GLY A 26 -42.00 -12.27 -14.83
CA GLY A 26 -41.14 -11.17 -15.27
C GLY A 26 -40.31 -10.44 -14.22
N ARG A 27 -40.11 -10.96 -13.02
CA ARG A 27 -39.06 -10.41 -12.14
C ARG A 27 -37.70 -10.84 -12.66
N VAL A 28 -37.05 -9.95 -13.40
CA VAL A 28 -35.63 -10.08 -13.72
C VAL A 28 -34.87 -10.35 -12.41
N SER A 29 -34.28 -11.53 -12.31
CA SER A 29 -33.55 -11.90 -11.11
C SER A 29 -32.21 -11.13 -11.10
N MET A 30 -31.76 -10.67 -9.95
CA MET A 30 -30.44 -10.10 -9.77
C MET A 30 -29.35 -11.00 -10.37
N ARG A 31 -29.51 -12.32 -10.25
CA ARG A 31 -28.63 -13.34 -10.86
C ARG A 31 -28.50 -13.23 -12.39
N GLN A 32 -29.58 -12.81 -13.08
CA GLN A 32 -29.53 -12.62 -14.53
C GLN A 32 -28.64 -11.41 -14.87
N LEU A 33 -28.80 -10.29 -14.16
CA LEU A 33 -27.96 -9.11 -14.35
C LEU A 33 -26.50 -9.37 -13.99
N GLU A 34 -26.22 -10.16 -12.94
CA GLU A 34 -24.86 -10.57 -12.57
C GLU A 34 -24.19 -11.45 -13.63
N ARG A 35 -24.95 -12.30 -14.33
CA ARG A 35 -24.41 -13.03 -15.50
C ARG A 35 -24.06 -12.10 -16.65
N LEU A 36 -24.90 -11.12 -16.94
CA LEU A 36 -24.63 -10.11 -17.97
C LEU A 36 -23.43 -9.22 -17.57
N GLU A 37 -23.29 -8.90 -16.28
CA GLU A 37 -22.12 -8.19 -15.75
C GLU A 37 -20.81 -8.93 -16.02
N ALA A 38 -20.81 -10.26 -15.89
CA ALA A 38 -19.63 -11.08 -16.19
C ALA A 38 -19.31 -11.17 -17.70
N GLN A 39 -20.25 -10.84 -18.57
CA GLN A 39 -20.12 -10.96 -20.03
C GLN A 39 -19.92 -9.63 -20.75
N ILE A 40 -20.14 -8.50 -20.07
CA ILE A 40 -20.13 -7.14 -20.68
C ILE A 40 -18.82 -6.79 -21.40
N ASP A 41 -17.69 -7.33 -20.95
CA ASP A 41 -16.40 -7.07 -21.56
C ASP A 41 -16.08 -7.96 -22.77
N SER A 42 -16.71 -9.14 -22.86
CA SER A 42 -16.40 -10.13 -23.90
C SER A 42 -17.39 -10.10 -25.07
N VAL A 43 -18.66 -9.83 -24.79
CA VAL A 43 -19.75 -9.90 -25.80
C VAL A 43 -20.79 -8.79 -25.53
N PRO A 44 -20.38 -7.51 -25.64
CA PRO A 44 -21.27 -6.38 -25.30
C PRO A 44 -22.54 -6.32 -26.15
N GLU A 45 -22.49 -6.75 -27.41
CA GLU A 45 -23.65 -6.80 -28.32
C GLU A 45 -24.73 -7.74 -27.78
N LEU A 46 -24.35 -8.96 -27.38
CA LEU A 46 -25.30 -9.93 -26.81
C LEU A 46 -25.85 -9.46 -25.46
N VAL A 47 -25.01 -8.80 -24.66
CA VAL A 47 -25.48 -8.19 -23.39
C VAL A 47 -26.49 -7.08 -23.69
N ARG A 48 -26.25 -6.26 -24.69
CA ARG A 48 -27.17 -5.19 -25.09
C ARG A 48 -28.52 -5.73 -25.51
N GLU A 49 -28.56 -6.74 -26.40
CA GLU A 49 -29.79 -7.43 -26.83
C GLU A 49 -30.54 -8.06 -25.66
N ALA A 50 -29.82 -8.71 -24.73
CA ALA A 50 -30.42 -9.26 -23.54
C ALA A 50 -31.04 -8.18 -22.63
N LEU A 51 -30.42 -7.01 -22.51
CA LEU A 51 -30.92 -5.89 -21.75
C LEU A 51 -32.15 -5.23 -22.40
N ASP A 52 -32.28 -5.26 -23.73
CA ASP A 52 -33.46 -4.78 -24.46
C ASP A 52 -34.73 -5.57 -24.10
N SER A 53 -34.58 -6.85 -23.78
CA SER A 53 -35.69 -7.71 -23.34
C SER A 53 -36.15 -7.44 -21.90
N ILE A 54 -35.41 -6.65 -21.13
CA ILE A 54 -35.69 -6.39 -19.72
C ILE A 54 -36.56 -5.13 -19.56
N PRO A 55 -37.76 -5.22 -18.94
CA PRO A 55 -38.60 -4.06 -18.68
C PRO A 55 -37.99 -3.20 -17.56
N SER A 56 -37.13 -2.26 -17.94
CA SER A 56 -36.36 -1.40 -17.01
C SER A 56 -37.23 -0.63 -16.02
N ALA A 57 -38.46 -0.27 -16.41
CA ALA A 57 -39.45 0.41 -15.56
C ALA A 57 -39.88 -0.39 -14.33
N SER A 58 -39.78 -1.74 -14.41
CA SER A 58 -40.13 -2.65 -13.31
C SER A 58 -39.01 -2.82 -12.29
N LEU A 59 -37.79 -2.47 -12.65
CA LEU A 59 -36.61 -2.63 -11.79
C LEU A 59 -36.57 -1.59 -10.66
N ARG A 60 -36.12 -2.00 -9.48
CA ARG A 60 -35.97 -1.14 -8.30
C ARG A 60 -34.65 -1.46 -7.58
N GLY A 61 -34.17 -0.51 -6.78
CA GLY A 61 -32.99 -0.69 -5.93
C GLY A 61 -31.75 -1.08 -6.72
N GLU A 62 -31.01 -2.07 -6.21
CA GLU A 62 -29.75 -2.53 -6.80
C GLU A 62 -29.90 -3.08 -8.22
N ALA A 63 -30.96 -3.81 -8.49
CA ALA A 63 -31.21 -4.33 -9.83
C ALA A 63 -31.36 -3.22 -10.88
N ARG A 64 -32.02 -2.12 -10.54
CA ARG A 64 -32.12 -0.93 -11.42
C ARG A 64 -30.78 -0.24 -11.57
N ALA A 65 -29.99 -0.15 -10.50
CA ALA A 65 -28.66 0.47 -10.54
C ALA A 65 -27.69 -0.36 -11.39
N LEU A 66 -27.67 -1.69 -11.22
CA LEU A 66 -26.83 -2.58 -12.03
C LEU A 66 -27.25 -2.56 -13.50
N TYR A 67 -28.58 -2.60 -13.79
CA TYR A 67 -29.09 -2.44 -15.15
C TYR A 67 -28.59 -1.15 -15.79
N ALA A 68 -28.62 -0.04 -15.06
CA ALA A 68 -28.17 1.25 -15.57
C ALA A 68 -26.66 1.23 -15.92
N ILE A 69 -25.82 0.61 -15.10
CA ILE A 69 -24.41 0.42 -15.42
C ILE A 69 -24.23 -0.42 -16.69
N LEU A 70 -24.86 -1.59 -16.72
CA LEU A 70 -24.72 -2.54 -17.83
C LEU A 70 -25.23 -1.96 -19.14
N ARG A 71 -26.39 -1.28 -19.12
CA ARG A 71 -26.95 -0.64 -20.31
C ARG A 71 -26.02 0.47 -20.84
N THR A 72 -25.55 1.35 -19.98
CA THR A 72 -24.61 2.40 -20.38
C THR A 72 -23.30 1.81 -20.93
N GLN A 73 -22.76 0.77 -20.30
CA GLN A 73 -21.55 0.11 -20.78
C GLN A 73 -21.76 -0.62 -22.11
N ALA A 74 -22.90 -1.31 -22.28
CA ALA A 74 -23.23 -1.99 -23.52
C ALA A 74 -23.39 -1.00 -24.67
N ASP A 75 -24.16 0.07 -24.48
CA ASP A 75 -24.33 1.12 -25.49
C ASP A 75 -22.99 1.77 -25.87
N TYR A 76 -22.15 2.14 -24.86
CA TYR A 76 -20.83 2.72 -25.09
C TYR A 76 -19.90 1.80 -25.91
N LYS A 77 -19.86 0.50 -25.54
CA LYS A 77 -19.01 -0.49 -26.23
C LYS A 77 -19.51 -0.87 -27.62
N CYS A 78 -20.81 -0.73 -27.88
CA CYS A 78 -21.41 -0.94 -29.19
C CYS A 78 -21.48 0.34 -30.02
N TYR A 79 -20.81 1.42 -29.60
CA TYR A 79 -20.80 2.72 -30.27
C TYR A 79 -22.20 3.35 -30.48
N GLU A 80 -23.16 3.00 -29.61
CA GLU A 80 -24.46 3.64 -29.62
C GLU A 80 -24.42 5.01 -28.93
N PRO A 81 -25.06 6.05 -29.47
CA PRO A 81 -24.97 7.40 -28.94
C PRO A 81 -25.52 7.51 -27.52
N LEU A 82 -24.70 7.98 -26.57
CA LEU A 82 -25.10 8.30 -25.22
C LEU A 82 -25.57 9.76 -25.14
N THR A 83 -26.87 9.98 -25.23
CA THR A 83 -27.46 11.34 -25.34
C THR A 83 -27.90 11.94 -24.00
N SER A 84 -27.87 11.16 -22.91
CA SER A 84 -28.34 11.61 -21.58
C SER A 84 -27.66 10.86 -20.44
N ASP A 85 -27.36 11.56 -19.36
CA ASP A 85 -26.82 11.00 -18.12
C ASP A 85 -27.91 10.47 -17.15
N SER A 86 -29.19 10.66 -17.45
CA SER A 86 -30.29 10.38 -16.53
C SER A 86 -30.36 8.93 -16.03
N LEU A 87 -30.04 7.97 -16.91
CA LEU A 87 -30.06 6.55 -16.57
C LEU A 87 -28.92 6.20 -15.59
N ILE A 88 -27.70 6.59 -15.92
CA ILE A 88 -26.52 6.24 -15.12
C ILE A 88 -26.44 7.02 -13.80
N ARG A 89 -27.01 8.23 -13.73
CA ARG A 89 -27.15 8.98 -12.49
C ARG A 89 -27.98 8.24 -11.44
N TYR A 90 -28.90 7.39 -11.82
CA TYR A 90 -29.59 6.53 -10.87
C TYR A 90 -28.59 5.61 -10.16
N ALA A 91 -27.67 5.00 -10.89
CA ALA A 91 -26.66 4.12 -10.32
C ALA A 91 -25.66 4.86 -9.41
N THR A 92 -25.14 6.02 -9.84
CA THR A 92 -24.24 6.83 -8.99
C THR A 92 -24.92 7.25 -7.70
N ASN A 93 -26.18 7.70 -7.76
CA ASN A 93 -26.95 8.07 -6.57
C ASN A 93 -27.26 6.86 -5.65
N TYR A 94 -27.56 5.70 -6.23
CA TYR A 94 -27.81 4.49 -5.45
C TYR A 94 -26.56 4.06 -4.68
N TYR A 95 -25.40 4.03 -5.35
CA TYR A 95 -24.14 3.59 -4.76
C TYR A 95 -23.40 4.69 -3.98
N SER A 96 -23.86 5.95 -3.98
CA SER A 96 -23.23 7.05 -3.22
C SER A 96 -23.11 6.76 -1.72
N ARG A 97 -23.99 5.92 -1.17
CA ARG A 97 -23.99 5.47 0.23
C ARG A 97 -23.15 4.23 0.48
N SER A 98 -22.67 3.57 -0.57
CA SER A 98 -21.87 2.34 -0.49
C SER A 98 -20.39 2.70 -0.42
N ARG A 99 -19.71 2.30 0.66
CA ARG A 99 -18.27 2.51 0.77
C ARG A 99 -17.54 1.56 -0.17
N LYS A 100 -16.71 2.13 -1.09
CA LYS A 100 -15.74 1.42 -1.96
C LYS A 100 -16.23 0.06 -2.48
N SER A 101 -17.24 0.07 -3.33
CA SER A 101 -17.64 -1.13 -4.06
C SER A 101 -17.24 -1.01 -5.52
N TYR A 102 -16.89 -2.13 -6.15
CA TYR A 102 -16.60 -2.18 -7.59
C TYR A 102 -17.73 -1.56 -8.42
N ARG A 103 -19.00 -1.86 -8.09
CA ARG A 103 -20.17 -1.30 -8.79
C ARG A 103 -20.32 0.20 -8.60
N ALA A 104 -19.95 0.73 -7.44
CA ALA A 104 -19.92 2.19 -7.24
C ALA A 104 -18.88 2.85 -8.15
N ALA A 105 -17.67 2.28 -8.23
CA ALA A 105 -16.64 2.75 -9.14
C ALA A 105 -17.08 2.65 -10.62
N MET A 106 -17.70 1.53 -11.02
CA MET A 106 -18.22 1.33 -12.36
C MET A 106 -19.35 2.31 -12.72
N ALA A 107 -20.20 2.68 -11.76
CA ALA A 107 -21.23 3.69 -12.01
C ALA A 107 -20.62 5.06 -12.34
N TRP A 108 -19.59 5.46 -11.60
CA TRP A 108 -18.87 6.70 -11.88
C TRP A 108 -18.05 6.64 -13.16
N TYR A 109 -17.38 5.51 -13.45
CA TYR A 109 -16.68 5.30 -14.71
C TYR A 109 -17.64 5.42 -15.90
N SER A 110 -18.80 4.76 -15.84
CA SER A 110 -19.82 4.81 -16.89
C SER A 110 -20.40 6.22 -17.05
N LEU A 111 -20.55 6.97 -15.97
CA LEU A 111 -20.94 8.38 -16.03
C LEU A 111 -19.86 9.23 -16.73
N GLY A 112 -18.58 8.94 -16.49
CA GLY A 112 -17.47 9.55 -17.21
C GLY A 112 -17.56 9.30 -18.71
N CYS A 113 -17.85 8.06 -19.14
CA CYS A 113 -18.07 7.74 -20.55
C CYS A 113 -19.23 8.54 -21.16
N VAL A 114 -20.35 8.66 -20.44
CA VAL A 114 -21.48 9.49 -20.89
C VAL A 114 -21.06 10.95 -21.10
N TYR A 115 -20.34 11.53 -20.13
CA TYR A 115 -19.91 12.93 -20.26
C TYR A 115 -18.86 13.12 -21.36
N THR A 116 -18.04 12.11 -21.63
CA THR A 116 -17.13 12.12 -22.81
C THR A 116 -17.92 12.23 -24.09
N GLU A 117 -18.95 11.40 -24.29
CA GLU A 117 -19.84 11.47 -25.49
C GLU A 117 -20.62 12.81 -25.56
N LEU A 118 -21.04 13.32 -24.44
CA LEU A 118 -21.70 14.62 -24.36
C LEU A 118 -20.74 15.82 -24.52
N LYS A 119 -19.44 15.56 -24.77
CA LYS A 119 -18.38 16.58 -24.89
C LYS A 119 -18.31 17.54 -23.69
N ASN A 120 -18.62 17.02 -22.49
CA ASN A 120 -18.51 17.73 -21.23
C ASN A 120 -17.27 17.27 -20.46
N ASP A 121 -16.09 17.75 -20.90
CA ASP A 121 -14.80 17.34 -20.37
C ASP A 121 -14.66 17.55 -18.85
N ALA A 122 -15.18 18.68 -18.33
CA ALA A 122 -15.09 18.97 -16.90
C ALA A 122 -15.82 17.92 -16.05
N ALA A 123 -17.05 17.57 -16.45
CA ALA A 123 -17.84 16.56 -15.76
C ALA A 123 -17.27 15.14 -15.97
N ALA A 124 -16.68 14.86 -17.14
CA ALA A 124 -15.99 13.60 -17.41
C ALA A 124 -14.78 13.42 -16.48
N VAL A 125 -13.93 14.44 -16.35
CA VAL A 125 -12.77 14.42 -15.44
C VAL A 125 -13.22 14.18 -14.01
N GLU A 126 -14.23 14.91 -13.51
CA GLU A 126 -14.76 14.70 -12.15
C GLU A 126 -15.25 13.25 -11.96
N ALA A 127 -16.00 12.72 -12.93
CA ALA A 127 -16.54 11.36 -12.85
C ALA A 127 -15.42 10.29 -12.86
N TYR A 128 -14.39 10.42 -13.71
CA TYR A 128 -13.26 9.50 -13.75
C TYR A 128 -12.40 9.58 -12.48
N LEU A 129 -12.18 10.77 -11.91
CA LEU A 129 -11.48 10.92 -10.63
C LEU A 129 -12.25 10.24 -9.48
N GLN A 130 -13.57 10.39 -9.45
CA GLN A 130 -14.41 9.70 -8.48
C GLN A 130 -14.37 8.18 -8.67
N ALA A 131 -14.48 7.69 -9.90
CA ALA A 131 -14.34 6.27 -10.22
C ALA A 131 -13.00 5.71 -9.73
N GLN A 132 -11.90 6.38 -10.07
CA GLN A 132 -10.55 6.01 -9.67
C GLN A 132 -10.40 5.89 -8.15
N SER A 133 -10.97 6.84 -7.40
CA SER A 133 -10.91 6.83 -5.93
C SER A 133 -11.67 5.68 -5.28
N LEU A 134 -12.63 5.08 -5.99
CA LEU A 134 -13.51 4.03 -5.51
C LEU A 134 -13.05 2.63 -5.90
N PHE A 135 -12.27 2.46 -6.97
CA PHE A 135 -11.70 1.16 -7.32
C PHE A 135 -10.76 0.65 -6.20
N PRO A 136 -10.78 -0.66 -5.91
CA PRO A 136 -10.03 -1.21 -4.77
C PRO A 136 -8.52 -1.10 -4.95
N ASP A 137 -8.03 -1.27 -6.18
CA ASP A 137 -6.60 -1.23 -6.49
C ASP A 137 -6.35 -0.99 -7.99
N THR A 138 -5.07 -0.87 -8.37
CA THR A 138 -4.62 -0.61 -9.73
C THR A 138 -4.66 -1.82 -10.66
N THR A 139 -4.89 -3.03 -10.14
CA THR A 139 -4.99 -4.25 -10.97
C THR A 139 -6.29 -4.30 -11.74
N VAL A 140 -7.31 -3.58 -11.27
CA VAL A 140 -8.61 -3.50 -11.95
C VAL A 140 -8.46 -2.76 -13.27
N ARG A 141 -8.86 -3.41 -14.39
CA ARG A 141 -8.79 -2.84 -15.74
C ARG A 141 -9.39 -1.43 -15.81
N TYR A 142 -10.57 -1.22 -15.28
CA TYR A 142 -11.27 0.06 -15.34
C TYR A 142 -10.60 1.16 -14.50
N HIS A 143 -9.90 0.80 -13.42
CA HIS A 143 -9.05 1.76 -12.70
C HIS A 143 -7.94 2.29 -13.62
N ARG A 144 -7.26 1.39 -14.36
CA ARG A 144 -6.22 1.78 -15.32
C ARG A 144 -6.78 2.63 -16.46
N LEU A 145 -7.96 2.28 -16.99
CA LEU A 145 -8.63 3.08 -18.02
C LEU A 145 -9.03 4.49 -17.55
N CYS A 146 -9.25 4.70 -16.23
CA CYS A 146 -9.42 6.07 -15.72
C CYS A 146 -8.20 6.94 -16.00
N TYR A 147 -6.97 6.43 -15.85
CA TYR A 147 -5.76 7.20 -16.18
C TYR A 147 -5.69 7.57 -17.65
N GLN A 148 -6.00 6.63 -18.56
CA GLN A 148 -6.03 6.88 -19.99
C GLN A 148 -7.04 7.98 -20.36
N ASN A 149 -8.26 7.85 -19.85
CA ASN A 149 -9.32 8.82 -20.13
C ASN A 149 -9.00 10.20 -19.54
N LEU A 150 -8.52 10.25 -18.29
CA LEU A 150 -8.07 11.51 -17.68
C LEU A 150 -6.95 12.16 -18.50
N GLY A 151 -5.94 11.39 -18.93
CA GLY A 151 -4.86 11.91 -19.77
C GLY A 151 -5.39 12.53 -21.06
N SER A 152 -6.36 11.89 -21.72
CA SER A 152 -6.98 12.41 -22.94
C SER A 152 -7.74 13.71 -22.69
N HIS A 153 -8.58 13.76 -21.63
CA HIS A 153 -9.32 14.97 -21.29
C HIS A 153 -8.41 16.13 -20.87
N TYR A 154 -7.32 15.84 -20.13
CA TYR A 154 -6.33 16.86 -19.77
C TYR A 154 -5.62 17.43 -21.01
N LEU A 155 -5.27 16.61 -22.00
CA LEU A 155 -4.71 17.11 -23.27
C LEU A 155 -5.71 18.02 -24.01
N ASN A 156 -6.98 17.62 -24.09
CA ASN A 156 -8.02 18.43 -24.71
C ASN A 156 -8.15 19.82 -24.04
N LYS A 157 -7.88 19.86 -22.72
CA LYS A 157 -7.91 21.10 -21.92
C LYS A 157 -6.55 21.81 -21.85
N LYS A 158 -5.56 21.38 -22.63
CA LYS A 158 -4.18 21.91 -22.64
C LYS A 158 -3.49 21.85 -21.26
N MET A 159 -3.97 20.98 -20.36
CA MET A 159 -3.38 20.70 -19.05
C MET A 159 -2.29 19.63 -19.22
N VAL A 160 -1.17 20.04 -19.81
CA VAL A 160 -0.17 19.13 -20.37
C VAL A 160 0.59 18.37 -19.29
N ASP A 161 0.85 18.99 -18.15
CA ASP A 161 1.58 18.36 -17.05
C ASP A 161 0.70 17.33 -16.31
N GLU A 162 -0.59 17.59 -16.16
CA GLU A 162 -1.57 16.64 -15.61
C GLU A 162 -1.77 15.45 -16.56
N ALA A 163 -1.82 15.71 -17.86
CA ALA A 163 -1.88 14.66 -18.87
C ALA A 163 -0.62 13.78 -18.82
N LEU A 164 0.56 14.39 -18.69
CA LEU A 164 1.82 13.64 -18.52
C LEU A 164 1.75 12.72 -17.31
N ASN A 165 1.33 13.25 -16.17
CA ASN A 165 1.22 12.48 -14.93
C ASN A 165 0.22 11.32 -15.07
N ALA A 166 -0.92 11.55 -15.72
CA ALA A 166 -1.93 10.52 -15.95
C ALA A 166 -1.40 9.40 -16.87
N TYR A 167 -0.78 9.75 -17.99
CA TYR A 167 -0.23 8.75 -18.90
C TYR A 167 0.99 8.01 -18.34
N LEU A 168 1.87 8.68 -17.55
CA LEU A 168 2.94 8.00 -16.81
C LEU A 168 2.37 7.04 -15.76
N ALA A 169 1.33 7.43 -15.05
CA ALA A 169 0.66 6.53 -14.12
C ALA A 169 0.04 5.32 -14.85
N TYR A 170 -0.58 5.54 -16.02
CA TYR A 170 -1.10 4.47 -16.86
C TYR A 170 0.00 3.52 -17.34
N HIS A 171 1.09 4.07 -17.86
CA HIS A 171 2.28 3.33 -18.31
C HIS A 171 2.84 2.45 -17.18
N ASN A 172 2.98 2.99 -15.97
CA ASN A 172 3.55 2.26 -14.83
C ASN A 172 2.67 1.10 -14.30
N VAL A 173 1.37 1.10 -14.59
CA VAL A 173 0.43 0.08 -14.12
C VAL A 173 -0.05 -0.86 -15.22
N THR A 174 0.45 -0.72 -16.45
CA THR A 174 0.10 -1.55 -17.60
C THR A 174 1.29 -2.35 -18.08
N GLU A 175 0.99 -3.50 -18.69
CA GLU A 175 1.97 -4.38 -19.33
C GLU A 175 1.41 -4.86 -20.68
N GLY A 176 2.28 -5.34 -21.54
CA GLY A 176 1.91 -5.90 -22.84
C GLY A 176 1.15 -4.90 -23.73
N TYR A 177 0.10 -5.36 -24.37
CA TYR A 177 -0.68 -4.56 -25.33
C TYR A 177 -1.25 -3.24 -24.75
N ALA A 178 -1.67 -3.24 -23.48
CA ALA A 178 -2.19 -2.04 -22.84
C ALA A 178 -1.13 -0.93 -22.67
N HIS A 179 0.16 -1.29 -22.67
CA HIS A 179 1.27 -0.35 -22.59
C HIS A 179 1.36 0.54 -23.82
N LEU A 180 1.01 0.01 -25.00
CA LEU A 180 1.03 0.75 -26.28
C LEU A 180 0.10 1.97 -26.24
N TYR A 181 -1.07 1.85 -25.59
CA TYR A 181 -1.98 3.00 -25.43
C TYR A 181 -1.40 4.10 -24.55
N ALA A 182 -0.62 3.71 -23.54
CA ALA A 182 0.09 4.68 -22.71
C ALA A 182 1.16 5.42 -23.49
N ASP A 183 1.92 4.71 -24.34
CA ASP A 183 2.97 5.28 -25.19
C ASP A 183 2.40 6.23 -26.24
N ILE A 184 1.29 5.87 -26.91
CA ILE A 184 0.59 6.78 -27.81
C ILE A 184 0.16 8.06 -27.09
N GLY A 185 -0.39 7.91 -25.86
CA GLY A 185 -0.77 9.05 -25.03
C GLY A 185 0.42 9.93 -24.65
N LEU A 186 1.54 9.32 -24.25
CA LEU A 186 2.80 10.03 -23.95
C LEU A 186 3.35 10.77 -25.17
N ALA A 187 3.33 10.16 -26.34
CA ALA A 187 3.75 10.82 -27.58
C ALA A 187 2.92 12.08 -27.84
N ARG A 188 1.59 12.01 -27.70
CA ARG A 188 0.71 13.19 -27.82
C ARG A 188 1.05 14.27 -26.78
N VAL A 189 1.37 13.90 -25.54
CA VAL A 189 1.86 14.85 -24.54
C VAL A 189 3.15 15.52 -24.99
N TYR A 190 4.13 14.76 -25.52
CA TYR A 190 5.39 15.34 -26.01
C TYR A 190 5.21 16.26 -27.21
N ILE A 191 4.25 16.01 -28.09
CA ILE A 191 3.85 16.95 -29.14
C ILE A 191 3.41 18.29 -28.53
N HIS A 192 2.53 18.25 -27.52
CA HIS A 192 2.08 19.47 -26.84
C HIS A 192 3.21 20.18 -26.08
N LYS A 193 4.19 19.43 -25.54
CA LYS A 193 5.40 19.98 -24.91
C LYS A 193 6.42 20.50 -25.91
N LYS A 194 6.13 20.48 -27.23
CA LYS A 194 7.05 20.87 -28.31
C LYS A 194 8.37 20.07 -28.30
N GLN A 195 8.26 18.77 -28.02
CA GLN A 195 9.35 17.79 -28.06
C GLN A 195 9.06 16.74 -29.16
N PRO A 196 9.01 17.15 -30.45
CA PRO A 196 8.56 16.27 -31.54
C PRO A 196 9.50 15.09 -31.79
N GLU A 197 10.81 15.22 -31.49
CA GLU A 197 11.78 14.14 -31.64
C GLU A 197 11.40 12.95 -30.73
N ARG A 198 11.08 13.23 -29.47
CA ARG A 198 10.64 12.20 -28.52
C ARG A 198 9.31 11.57 -28.92
N ALA A 199 8.38 12.40 -29.32
CA ALA A 199 7.07 11.91 -29.75
C ALA A 199 7.20 10.97 -30.96
N ARG A 200 8.04 11.34 -31.95
CA ARG A 200 8.31 10.54 -33.11
C ARG A 200 8.97 9.20 -32.75
N GLU A 201 10.01 9.22 -31.91
CA GLU A 201 10.70 8.01 -31.46
C GLU A 201 9.72 7.01 -30.84
N ILE A 202 8.88 7.46 -29.91
CA ILE A 202 7.87 6.62 -29.26
C ILE A 202 6.90 6.03 -30.29
N LEU A 203 6.35 6.86 -31.20
CA LEU A 203 5.37 6.38 -32.17
C LEU A 203 5.99 5.45 -33.20
N GLU A 204 7.24 5.69 -33.66
CA GLU A 204 7.96 4.78 -34.57
C GLU A 204 8.27 3.45 -33.88
N ASP A 205 8.56 3.43 -32.56
CA ASP A 205 8.76 2.19 -31.82
C ASP A 205 7.45 1.39 -31.68
N VAL A 206 6.34 2.07 -31.38
CA VAL A 206 5.01 1.43 -31.36
C VAL A 206 4.62 0.92 -32.75
N LEU A 207 4.92 1.67 -33.83
CA LEU A 207 4.59 1.29 -35.20
C LEU A 207 5.31 0.00 -35.65
N LYS A 208 6.47 -0.35 -35.06
CA LYS A 208 7.16 -1.64 -35.35
C LYS A 208 6.31 -2.85 -34.95
N LEU A 209 5.34 -2.65 -34.05
CA LEU A 209 4.40 -3.68 -33.60
C LEU A 209 3.06 -3.62 -34.37
N ARG A 210 3.04 -3.04 -35.57
CA ARG A 210 1.80 -2.74 -36.33
C ARG A 210 0.85 -3.93 -36.50
N ASP A 211 1.37 -5.15 -36.60
CA ASP A 211 0.56 -6.36 -36.75
C ASP A 211 -0.17 -6.78 -35.49
N GLU A 212 0.23 -6.20 -34.35
CA GLU A 212 -0.39 -6.41 -33.03
C GLU A 212 -1.31 -5.25 -32.62
N ILE A 213 -1.34 -4.16 -33.41
CA ILE A 213 -2.08 -2.92 -33.09
C ILE A 213 -3.46 -2.98 -33.76
N ASP A 214 -4.50 -2.55 -33.03
CA ASP A 214 -5.83 -2.39 -33.63
C ASP A 214 -5.86 -1.23 -34.64
N THR A 215 -6.81 -1.28 -35.58
CA THR A 215 -6.92 -0.32 -36.67
C THR A 215 -7.02 1.13 -36.18
N LEU A 216 -7.78 1.39 -35.11
CA LEU A 216 -7.98 2.75 -34.58
C LEU A 216 -6.69 3.31 -33.97
N SER A 217 -5.93 2.48 -33.27
CA SER A 217 -4.62 2.86 -32.74
C SER A 217 -3.60 3.10 -33.86
N LEU A 218 -3.60 2.25 -34.88
CA LEU A 218 -2.74 2.42 -36.07
C LEU A 218 -3.06 3.72 -36.83
N GLU A 219 -4.34 4.04 -36.98
CA GLU A 219 -4.80 5.33 -37.54
C GLU A 219 -4.20 6.50 -36.76
N THR A 220 -4.38 6.48 -35.43
CA THR A 220 -3.86 7.53 -34.54
C THR A 220 -2.36 7.70 -34.69
N ILE A 221 -1.60 6.60 -34.75
CA ILE A 221 -0.14 6.63 -34.86
C ILE A 221 0.28 7.25 -36.23
N LEU A 222 -0.29 6.77 -37.32
CA LEU A 222 0.03 7.27 -38.67
C LEU A 222 -0.34 8.75 -38.82
N PHE A 223 -1.48 9.16 -38.26
CA PHE A 223 -1.90 10.56 -38.30
C PHE A 223 -0.96 11.46 -37.51
N GLU A 224 -0.61 11.08 -36.26
CA GLU A 224 0.30 11.90 -35.45
C GLU A 224 1.73 11.91 -36.01
N LEU A 225 2.24 10.81 -36.58
CA LEU A 225 3.53 10.79 -37.29
C LEU A 225 3.52 11.71 -38.52
N GLY A 226 2.48 11.63 -39.36
CA GLY A 226 2.33 12.51 -40.51
C GLY A 226 2.27 13.99 -40.11
N LYS A 227 1.53 14.29 -39.04
CA LYS A 227 1.42 15.63 -38.46
C LYS A 227 2.76 16.14 -37.91
N ILE A 228 3.54 15.29 -37.21
CA ILE A 228 4.87 15.62 -36.70
C ILE A 228 5.82 15.97 -37.83
N GLU A 229 5.90 15.10 -38.87
CA GLU A 229 6.77 15.31 -40.03
C GLU A 229 6.39 16.58 -40.83
N HIS A 230 5.07 16.84 -40.98
CA HIS A 230 4.58 18.03 -41.65
C HIS A 230 4.87 19.31 -40.85
N THR A 231 4.50 19.32 -39.55
CA THR A 231 4.42 20.57 -38.78
C THR A 231 5.75 20.99 -38.16
N PHE A 232 6.53 20.02 -37.67
CA PHE A 232 7.77 20.31 -36.95
C PHE A 232 9.01 20.11 -37.81
N PHE A 233 9.07 19.03 -38.61
CA PHE A 233 10.25 18.73 -39.41
C PHE A 233 10.15 19.26 -40.83
N ARG A 234 8.97 19.65 -41.32
CA ARG A 234 8.69 20.06 -42.71
C ARG A 234 9.16 19.04 -43.72
N ASN A 235 9.15 17.77 -43.33
CA ASN A 235 9.47 16.64 -44.19
C ASN A 235 8.19 16.19 -44.89
N TYR A 236 7.81 16.93 -45.93
CA TYR A 236 6.54 16.74 -46.62
C TYR A 236 6.43 15.39 -47.33
N ASP A 237 7.54 14.83 -47.81
CA ASP A 237 7.53 13.52 -48.47
C ASP A 237 7.21 12.40 -47.47
N LYS A 238 7.83 12.41 -46.28
CA LYS A 238 7.56 11.43 -45.23
C LYS A 238 6.16 11.62 -44.63
N ALA A 239 5.73 12.87 -44.48
CA ALA A 239 4.37 13.18 -44.02
C ALA A 239 3.33 12.61 -45.00
N GLU A 240 3.53 12.81 -46.30
CA GLU A 240 2.65 12.29 -47.34
C GLU A 240 2.63 10.75 -47.38
N GLU A 241 3.76 10.10 -47.14
CA GLU A 241 3.84 8.64 -47.00
C GLU A 241 2.95 8.11 -45.87
N TYR A 242 3.02 8.69 -44.66
CA TYR A 242 2.15 8.30 -43.54
C TYR A 242 0.67 8.57 -43.84
N PHE A 243 0.33 9.71 -44.44
CA PHE A 243 -1.05 10.03 -44.80
C PHE A 243 -1.60 9.11 -45.88
N ASN A 244 -0.77 8.69 -46.84
CA ASN A 244 -1.19 7.73 -47.88
C ASN A 244 -1.42 6.33 -47.28
N GLN A 245 -0.59 5.89 -46.31
CA GLN A 245 -0.83 4.64 -45.58
C GLN A 245 -2.16 4.71 -44.84
N LEU A 246 -2.47 5.84 -44.20
CA LEU A 246 -3.72 6.05 -43.51
C LEU A 246 -4.94 6.00 -44.44
N ILE A 247 -4.87 6.65 -45.60
CA ILE A 247 -5.95 6.63 -46.60
C ILE A 247 -6.22 5.19 -47.08
N THR A 248 -5.17 4.37 -47.27
CA THR A 248 -5.35 2.97 -47.68
C THR A 248 -6.03 2.08 -46.65
N LEU A 249 -6.09 2.46 -45.38
CA LEU A 249 -6.82 1.72 -44.36
C LEU A 249 -8.35 1.88 -44.44
N TYR A 250 -8.83 2.96 -45.11
CA TYR A 250 -10.25 3.37 -45.05
C TYR A 250 -10.90 3.49 -46.46
N ASP A 251 -10.35 2.90 -47.50
CA ASP A 251 -10.91 2.98 -48.85
C ASP A 251 -11.35 4.39 -49.31
N ASP A 252 -10.55 5.41 -49.00
CA ASP A 252 -10.76 6.83 -49.36
C ASP A 252 -11.93 7.58 -48.72
N THR A 253 -12.68 7.02 -47.75
CA THR A 253 -13.98 7.60 -47.40
C THR A 253 -14.06 8.40 -46.08
N GLU A 254 -13.11 8.33 -45.14
CA GLU A 254 -13.33 8.91 -43.78
C GLU A 254 -12.10 9.58 -43.15
N VAL A 255 -11.23 10.24 -43.93
CA VAL A 255 -9.99 10.83 -43.38
C VAL A 255 -9.84 12.33 -43.71
N ASP A 256 -10.89 13.08 -43.47
CA ASP A 256 -10.98 14.50 -43.85
C ASP A 256 -9.85 15.38 -43.32
N GLY A 257 -9.39 15.14 -42.08
CA GLY A 257 -8.26 15.85 -41.49
C GLY A 257 -6.95 15.65 -42.28
N VAL A 258 -6.77 14.49 -42.93
CA VAL A 258 -5.60 14.19 -43.77
C VAL A 258 -5.62 15.05 -45.03
N PHE A 259 -6.79 15.29 -45.65
CA PHE A 259 -6.89 16.10 -46.87
C PHE A 259 -6.44 17.55 -46.64
N TRP A 260 -6.67 18.12 -45.45
CA TRP A 260 -6.11 19.44 -45.14
C TRP A 260 -4.58 19.43 -45.14
N PHE A 261 -3.93 18.42 -44.58
CA PHE A 261 -2.47 18.28 -44.60
C PHE A 261 -1.96 18.06 -46.05
N LYS A 262 -2.63 17.24 -46.86
CA LYS A 262 -2.29 17.03 -48.28
C LYS A 262 -2.43 18.33 -49.07
N GLY A 263 -3.45 19.13 -48.78
CA GLY A 263 -3.62 20.48 -49.35
C GLY A 263 -2.44 21.38 -48.99
N SER A 264 -2.04 21.40 -47.72
CA SER A 264 -0.88 22.18 -47.25
C SER A 264 0.46 21.71 -47.89
N ILE A 265 0.64 20.41 -48.10
CA ILE A 265 1.81 19.87 -48.79
C ILE A 265 1.80 20.30 -50.27
N ALA A 266 0.67 20.19 -50.96
CA ALA A 266 0.52 20.65 -52.35
C ALA A 266 0.79 22.15 -52.50
N GLU A 267 0.25 22.97 -51.56
CA GLU A 267 0.50 24.41 -51.49
C GLU A 267 2.01 24.72 -51.34
N SER A 268 2.70 24.01 -50.43
CA SER A 268 4.16 24.16 -50.22
C SER A 268 5.00 23.83 -51.46
N ARG A 269 4.46 22.99 -52.35
CA ARG A 269 5.08 22.62 -53.62
C ARG A 269 4.66 23.53 -54.79
N GLY A 270 3.85 24.57 -54.52
CA GLY A 270 3.32 25.48 -55.55
C GLY A 270 2.21 24.89 -56.43
N GLN A 271 1.63 23.75 -56.03
CA GLN A 271 0.55 23.05 -56.77
C GLN A 271 -0.81 23.57 -56.30
N TYR A 272 -1.09 24.83 -56.58
CA TYR A 272 -2.23 25.56 -56.00
C TYR A 272 -3.59 24.98 -56.37
N ASP A 273 -3.77 24.50 -57.62
CA ASP A 273 -5.03 23.87 -58.05
C ASP A 273 -5.29 22.55 -57.28
N VAL A 274 -4.23 21.78 -57.06
CA VAL A 274 -4.29 20.53 -56.27
C VAL A 274 -4.56 20.83 -54.81
N ALA A 275 -3.92 21.86 -54.25
CA ALA A 275 -4.14 22.31 -52.86
C ALA A 275 -5.61 22.73 -52.68
N LYS A 276 -6.17 23.51 -53.58
CA LYS A 276 -7.57 23.92 -53.57
C LYS A 276 -8.52 22.71 -53.52
N LEU A 277 -8.29 21.71 -54.42
CA LEU A 277 -9.09 20.49 -54.47
C LEU A 277 -9.08 19.73 -53.14
N TYR A 278 -7.90 19.57 -52.51
CA TYR A 278 -7.78 18.89 -51.23
C TYR A 278 -8.45 19.68 -50.06
N TYR A 279 -8.34 21.00 -50.02
CA TYR A 279 -9.03 21.82 -49.02
C TYR A 279 -10.54 21.76 -49.17
N GLU A 280 -11.05 21.79 -50.42
CA GLU A 280 -12.48 21.61 -50.72
C GLU A 280 -12.98 20.22 -50.32
N LYS A 281 -12.19 19.16 -50.59
CA LYS A 281 -12.50 17.79 -50.17
C LYS A 281 -12.56 17.67 -48.63
N ALA A 282 -11.60 18.25 -47.91
CA ALA A 282 -11.58 18.28 -46.45
C ALA A 282 -12.79 18.97 -45.85
N MET A 283 -13.41 19.90 -46.57
CA MET A 283 -14.60 20.63 -46.13
C MET A 283 -15.91 19.88 -46.34
N GLN A 284 -15.96 18.85 -47.19
CA GLN A 284 -17.19 18.15 -47.58
C GLN A 284 -17.57 17.04 -46.57
N GLY A 285 -16.62 16.47 -45.88
CA GLY A 285 -16.80 15.26 -45.11
C GLY A 285 -17.15 15.44 -43.64
N TYR A 286 -16.66 16.44 -42.96
CA TYR A 286 -16.77 16.54 -41.50
C TYR A 286 -17.19 17.93 -41.03
N ASP A 287 -18.16 17.97 -40.10
CA ASP A 287 -18.72 19.21 -39.50
C ASP A 287 -17.85 19.70 -38.30
N GLU A 288 -16.52 19.41 -38.35
CA GLU A 288 -15.60 19.85 -37.29
C GLU A 288 -15.17 21.30 -37.54
N VAL A 289 -15.55 22.18 -36.64
CA VAL A 289 -15.44 23.65 -36.78
C VAL A 289 -14.01 24.11 -37.01
N TYR A 290 -13.02 23.50 -36.34
CA TYR A 290 -11.60 23.87 -36.51
C TYR A 290 -11.05 23.47 -37.86
N LEU A 291 -11.43 22.30 -38.39
CA LEU A 291 -11.06 21.87 -39.74
C LEU A 291 -11.69 22.81 -40.78
N GLN A 292 -12.99 23.07 -40.66
CA GLN A 292 -13.72 24.01 -41.53
C GLN A 292 -13.09 25.42 -41.53
N TYR A 293 -12.70 25.92 -40.33
CA TYR A 293 -12.00 27.19 -40.19
C TYR A 293 -10.64 27.17 -40.93
N ASN A 294 -9.82 26.16 -40.69
CA ASN A 294 -8.50 26.04 -41.30
C ASN A 294 -8.60 25.94 -42.81
N CYS A 295 -9.50 25.11 -43.34
CA CYS A 295 -9.76 25.00 -44.75
C CYS A 295 -10.25 26.32 -45.37
N SER A 296 -11.24 26.99 -44.74
CA SER A 296 -11.77 28.27 -45.21
C SER A 296 -10.69 29.35 -45.25
N ARG A 297 -9.81 29.36 -44.21
CA ARG A 297 -8.66 30.28 -44.18
C ARG A 297 -7.67 29.99 -45.30
N SER A 298 -7.28 28.72 -45.48
CA SER A 298 -6.33 28.32 -46.52
C SER A 298 -6.88 28.62 -47.92
N LEU A 299 -8.16 28.31 -48.17
CA LEU A 299 -8.82 28.63 -49.44
C LEU A 299 -8.90 30.14 -49.70
N LEU A 300 -9.23 30.95 -48.67
CA LEU A 300 -9.25 32.39 -48.78
C LEU A 300 -7.89 32.94 -49.26
N TYR A 301 -6.80 32.54 -48.60
CA TYR A 301 -5.47 33.00 -48.96
C TYR A 301 -5.01 32.50 -50.34
N LEU A 302 -5.31 31.24 -50.67
CA LEU A 302 -4.94 30.63 -51.93
C LEU A 302 -5.65 31.28 -53.12
N THR A 303 -6.87 31.77 -52.95
CA THR A 303 -7.73 32.25 -54.01
C THR A 303 -7.82 33.78 -54.09
N LEU A 304 -7.16 34.53 -53.19
CA LEU A 304 -7.28 35.97 -53.03
C LEU A 304 -7.13 36.75 -54.36
N ASP A 305 -6.18 36.35 -55.21
CA ASP A 305 -5.83 37.02 -56.45
C ASP A 305 -6.36 36.31 -57.71
N SER A 306 -7.08 35.18 -57.55
CA SER A 306 -7.39 34.31 -58.72
C SER A 306 -8.88 34.05 -58.94
N VAL A 307 -9.77 34.44 -58.01
CA VAL A 307 -11.20 34.16 -58.10
C VAL A 307 -12.04 35.44 -58.37
N SER A 308 -13.28 35.24 -58.82
CA SER A 308 -14.22 36.31 -59.00
C SER A 308 -14.62 36.95 -57.67
N GLN A 309 -15.01 38.25 -57.67
CA GLN A 309 -15.46 38.95 -56.45
C GLN A 309 -16.59 38.23 -55.72
N PRO A 310 -17.63 37.64 -56.34
CA PRO A 310 -18.67 36.91 -55.66
C PRO A 310 -18.15 35.64 -54.94
N GLU A 311 -17.21 34.91 -55.55
CA GLU A 311 -16.60 33.72 -54.93
C GLU A 311 -15.71 34.11 -53.73
N LEU A 312 -14.90 35.15 -53.87
CA LEU A 312 -14.08 35.67 -52.79
C LEU A 312 -14.96 36.11 -51.62
N TYR A 313 -16.06 36.77 -51.89
CA TYR A 313 -17.03 37.16 -50.83
C TYR A 313 -17.62 35.94 -50.12
N ALA A 314 -17.90 34.84 -50.84
CA ALA A 314 -18.39 33.60 -50.25
C ALA A 314 -17.34 32.95 -49.32
N TYR A 315 -16.05 32.92 -49.68
CA TYR A 315 -14.96 32.44 -48.84
C TYR A 315 -14.77 33.31 -47.59
N ILE A 316 -14.79 34.64 -47.70
CA ILE A 316 -14.71 35.57 -46.56
C ILE A 316 -15.87 35.32 -45.59
N LYS A 317 -17.09 35.29 -46.10
CA LYS A 317 -18.29 35.08 -45.26
C LYS A 317 -18.23 33.74 -44.52
N ARG A 318 -17.77 32.68 -45.15
CA ARG A 318 -17.61 31.38 -44.52
C ARG A 318 -16.52 31.38 -43.46
N PHE A 319 -15.37 32.02 -43.72
CA PHE A 319 -14.31 32.20 -42.75
C PHE A 319 -14.77 32.97 -41.53
N GLU A 320 -15.52 34.08 -41.69
CA GLU A 320 -16.11 34.87 -40.61
C GLU A 320 -17.06 34.00 -39.76
N GLN A 321 -17.97 33.26 -40.40
CA GLN A 321 -18.90 32.36 -39.68
C GLN A 321 -18.16 31.30 -38.85
N MET A 322 -17.10 30.70 -39.36
CA MET A 322 -16.29 29.72 -38.65
C MET A 322 -15.47 30.37 -37.54
N SER A 323 -14.92 31.56 -37.78
CA SER A 323 -14.21 32.34 -36.77
C SER A 323 -15.12 32.71 -35.57
N ASP A 324 -16.35 33.15 -35.85
CA ASP A 324 -17.34 33.44 -34.79
C ASP A 324 -17.73 32.18 -34.01
N SER A 325 -17.79 31.03 -34.69
CA SER A 325 -18.08 29.75 -34.06
C SER A 325 -16.94 29.31 -33.14
N ILE A 326 -15.68 29.44 -33.59
CA ILE A 326 -14.51 29.18 -32.75
C ILE A 326 -14.47 30.08 -31.53
N ASN A 327 -14.66 31.41 -31.70
CA ASN A 327 -14.66 32.35 -30.61
C ASN A 327 -15.73 32.01 -29.54
N ARG A 328 -16.88 31.48 -29.97
CA ARG A 328 -17.92 31.00 -29.03
C ARG A 328 -17.51 29.74 -28.31
N ILE A 329 -16.86 28.80 -29.01
CA ILE A 329 -16.37 27.56 -28.43
C ILE A 329 -15.24 27.86 -27.43
N GLU A 330 -14.28 28.72 -27.79
CA GLU A 330 -13.16 29.08 -26.91
C GLU A 330 -13.61 29.76 -25.63
N ARG A 331 -14.57 30.70 -25.69
CA ARG A 331 -15.15 31.30 -24.48
C ARG A 331 -15.84 30.29 -23.57
N ARG A 332 -16.51 29.29 -24.17
CA ARG A 332 -17.17 28.22 -23.42
C ARG A 332 -16.15 27.29 -22.79
N THR A 333 -15.08 27.00 -23.53
CA THR A 333 -13.97 26.15 -23.07
C THR A 333 -13.22 26.80 -21.90
N GLU A 334 -12.99 28.11 -21.92
CA GLU A 334 -12.34 28.84 -20.84
C GLU A 334 -13.09 28.69 -19.49
N ILE A 335 -14.42 28.76 -19.53
CA ILE A 335 -15.26 28.54 -18.33
C ILE A 335 -15.16 27.09 -17.85
N ASP A 336 -15.17 26.14 -18.78
CA ASP A 336 -15.04 24.70 -18.45
C ASP A 336 -13.65 24.35 -17.96
N ASP A 337 -12.60 25.02 -18.44
CA ASP A 337 -11.22 24.87 -17.94
C ASP A 337 -11.09 25.32 -16.49
N ILE A 338 -11.70 26.47 -16.14
CA ILE A 338 -11.75 26.96 -14.76
C ILE A 338 -12.49 25.97 -13.86
N ARG A 339 -13.60 25.40 -14.30
CA ARG A 339 -14.36 24.39 -13.55
C ARG A 339 -13.55 23.11 -13.36
N THR A 340 -12.87 22.66 -14.41
CA THR A 340 -12.04 21.45 -14.36
C THR A 340 -10.87 21.64 -13.39
N ALA A 341 -10.18 22.77 -13.46
CA ALA A 341 -9.10 23.11 -12.55
C ALA A 341 -9.59 23.16 -11.09
N HIS A 342 -10.75 23.77 -10.86
CA HIS A 342 -11.36 23.83 -9.53
C HIS A 342 -11.75 22.44 -9.00
N ALA A 343 -12.37 21.59 -9.83
CA ALA A 343 -12.72 20.22 -9.46
C ALA A 343 -11.48 19.38 -9.11
N MET A 344 -10.38 19.54 -9.88
CA MET A 344 -9.11 18.91 -9.57
C MET A 344 -8.53 19.39 -8.24
N GLU A 345 -8.53 20.69 -8.00
CA GLU A 345 -8.02 21.25 -6.75
C GLU A 345 -8.80 20.72 -5.54
N LEU A 346 -10.13 20.67 -5.64
CA LEU A 346 -10.97 20.07 -4.61
C LEU A 346 -10.62 18.59 -4.38
N HIS A 347 -10.49 17.82 -5.46
CA HIS A 347 -10.15 16.41 -5.37
C HIS A 347 -8.75 16.18 -4.74
N GLN A 348 -7.75 16.96 -5.14
CA GLN A 348 -6.41 16.92 -4.54
C GLN A 348 -6.44 17.29 -3.05
N ARG A 349 -7.23 18.30 -2.66
CA ARG A 349 -7.42 18.66 -1.24
C ARG A 349 -8.05 17.50 -0.45
N GLU A 350 -9.09 16.86 -1.00
CA GLU A 350 -9.72 15.68 -0.36
C GLU A 350 -8.75 14.51 -0.21
N LEU A 351 -7.94 14.21 -1.24
CA LEU A 351 -6.91 13.18 -1.17
C LEU A 351 -5.86 13.51 -0.10
N ALA A 352 -5.38 14.75 -0.06
CA ALA A 352 -4.42 15.20 0.93
C ALA A 352 -5.00 15.13 2.36
N GLU A 353 -6.27 15.47 2.55
CA GLU A 353 -6.94 15.32 3.85
C GLU A 353 -7.12 13.85 4.25
N ARG A 354 -7.50 12.97 3.31
CA ARG A 354 -7.60 11.52 3.55
C ARG A 354 -6.24 10.95 3.96
N HIS A 355 -5.17 11.33 3.23
CA HIS A 355 -3.80 10.92 3.57
C HIS A 355 -3.38 11.44 4.95
N ARG A 356 -3.67 12.70 5.25
CA ARG A 356 -3.39 13.30 6.57
C ARG A 356 -4.11 12.56 7.70
N ARG A 357 -5.41 12.27 7.54
CA ARG A 357 -6.19 11.48 8.51
C ARG A 357 -5.61 10.08 8.68
N PHE A 358 -5.23 9.41 7.59
CA PHE A 358 -4.56 8.11 7.64
C PHE A 358 -3.25 8.18 8.42
N MET A 359 -2.40 9.18 8.16
CA MET A 359 -1.14 9.39 8.88
C MET A 359 -1.36 9.64 10.37
N TYR A 360 -2.37 10.44 10.73
CA TYR A 360 -2.74 10.64 12.15
C TYR A 360 -3.19 9.34 12.82
N CYS A 361 -4.02 8.54 12.17
CA CYS A 361 -4.43 7.24 12.71
C CYS A 361 -3.25 6.28 12.86
N ALA A 362 -2.36 6.22 11.87
CA ALA A 362 -1.16 5.38 11.92
C ALA A 362 -0.19 5.81 13.03
N THR A 363 0.06 7.12 13.19
CA THR A 363 0.90 7.63 14.28
C THR A 363 0.28 7.35 15.65
N LEU A 364 -1.02 7.53 15.80
CA LEU A 364 -1.74 7.23 17.05
C LEU A 364 -1.62 5.74 17.40
N LEU A 365 -1.74 4.86 16.40
CA LEU A 365 -1.60 3.41 16.58
C LEU A 365 -0.18 3.04 17.05
N VAL A 366 0.85 3.65 16.45
CA VAL A 366 2.25 3.46 16.87
C VAL A 366 2.46 3.94 18.32
N VAL A 367 1.94 5.11 18.67
CA VAL A 367 2.03 5.64 20.05
C VAL A 367 1.32 4.71 21.04
N CYS A 368 0.13 4.22 20.72
CA CYS A 368 -0.58 3.24 21.56
C CYS A 368 0.23 1.94 21.73
N LEU A 369 0.84 1.43 20.66
CA LEU A 369 1.68 0.23 20.73
C LEU A 369 2.90 0.45 21.63
N LEU A 370 3.58 1.58 21.50
CA LEU A 370 4.70 1.95 22.37
C LEU A 370 4.28 2.10 23.83
N ALA A 371 3.11 2.68 24.09
CA ALA A 371 2.55 2.77 25.43
C ALA A 371 2.27 1.39 26.04
N VAL A 372 1.70 0.46 25.27
CA VAL A 372 1.46 -0.92 25.72
C VAL A 372 2.78 -1.63 26.04
N ILE A 373 3.80 -1.47 25.19
CA ILE A 373 5.14 -2.03 25.44
C ILE A 373 5.73 -1.43 26.72
N ALA A 374 5.67 -0.11 26.89
CA ALA A 374 6.19 0.57 28.09
C ALA A 374 5.48 0.09 29.36
N ILE A 375 4.14 -0.05 29.32
CA ILE A 375 3.37 -0.61 30.45
C ILE A 375 3.79 -2.05 30.72
N GLY A 376 3.98 -2.86 29.68
CA GLY A 376 4.45 -4.25 29.81
C GLY A 376 5.82 -4.33 30.50
N VAL A 377 6.75 -3.46 30.12
CA VAL A 377 8.08 -3.36 30.75
C VAL A 377 7.96 -2.96 32.22
N LEU A 378 7.19 -1.90 32.53
CA LEU A 378 6.98 -1.45 33.87
C LEU A 378 6.33 -2.51 34.77
N LEU A 379 5.35 -3.24 34.23
CA LEU A 379 4.72 -4.35 34.96
C LEU A 379 5.69 -5.51 35.20
N SER A 380 6.54 -5.81 34.24
CA SER A 380 7.58 -6.84 34.36
C SER A 380 8.61 -6.46 35.43
N GLU A 381 9.07 -5.20 35.43
CA GLU A 381 9.96 -4.70 36.49
C GLU A 381 9.32 -4.71 37.87
N ARG A 382 8.05 -4.33 37.97
CA ARG A 382 7.31 -4.39 39.21
C ARG A 382 7.17 -5.82 39.76
N ARG A 383 6.90 -6.79 38.89
CA ARG A 383 6.88 -8.22 39.25
C ARG A 383 8.24 -8.72 39.70
N ARG A 384 9.33 -8.36 38.98
CA ARG A 384 10.71 -8.70 39.38
C ARG A 384 11.05 -8.13 40.76
N LYS A 385 10.70 -6.88 41.01
CA LYS A 385 10.94 -6.21 42.31
C LYS A 385 10.14 -6.85 43.46
N GLN A 386 8.89 -7.21 43.21
CA GLN A 386 8.08 -7.94 44.18
C GLN A 386 8.64 -9.33 44.50
N HIS A 387 9.09 -10.05 43.46
CA HIS A 387 9.72 -11.36 43.63
C HIS A 387 11.03 -11.24 44.42
N TYR A 388 11.84 -10.21 44.12
CA TYR A 388 13.06 -9.94 44.89
C TYR A 388 12.79 -9.65 46.35
N LEU A 389 11.77 -8.83 46.67
CA LEU A 389 11.37 -8.54 48.04
C LEU A 389 10.86 -9.77 48.79
N SER A 390 10.09 -10.64 48.13
CA SER A 390 9.62 -11.90 48.76
C SER A 390 10.78 -12.83 49.08
N LEU A 391 11.77 -12.96 48.19
CA LEU A 391 12.98 -13.72 48.42
C LEU A 391 13.85 -13.16 49.56
N GLN A 392 13.95 -11.83 49.68
CA GLN A 392 14.63 -11.20 50.83
C GLN A 392 13.93 -11.50 52.15
N GLN A 393 12.60 -11.47 52.16
CA GLN A 393 11.84 -11.81 53.35
C GLN A 393 11.99 -13.27 53.76
N GLU A 394 12.01 -14.18 52.77
CA GLU A 394 12.25 -15.60 53.01
C GLU A 394 13.66 -15.84 53.54
N LEU A 395 14.65 -15.13 52.97
CA LEU A 395 16.02 -15.16 53.47
C LEU A 395 16.12 -14.73 54.92
N GLN A 396 15.51 -13.58 55.26
CA GLN A 396 15.53 -13.09 56.65
C GLN A 396 14.87 -14.08 57.61
N ARG A 397 13.77 -14.75 57.21
CA ARG A 397 13.14 -15.79 58.02
C ARG A 397 14.06 -16.98 58.20
N ASN A 398 14.67 -17.48 57.14
CA ASN A 398 15.60 -18.61 57.24
C ASN A 398 16.84 -18.27 58.09
N GLN A 399 17.38 -17.03 57.94
CA GLN A 399 18.47 -16.58 58.81
C GLN A 399 18.07 -16.52 60.30
N ALA A 400 16.87 -16.03 60.56
CA ALA A 400 16.36 -15.97 61.94
C ALA A 400 16.13 -17.37 62.54
N GLU A 401 15.67 -18.35 61.76
CA GLU A 401 15.55 -19.75 62.18
C GLU A 401 16.90 -20.39 62.44
N ILE A 402 17.87 -20.13 61.55
CA ILE A 402 19.25 -20.61 61.72
C ILE A 402 19.86 -20.01 62.99
N TYR A 403 19.63 -18.73 63.24
CA TYR A 403 20.13 -18.05 64.45
C TYR A 403 19.56 -18.65 65.70
N LYS A 404 18.22 -18.91 65.79
CA LYS A 404 17.57 -19.60 66.86
C LYS A 404 18.09 -21.02 67.06
N MET A 405 18.35 -21.75 66.00
CA MET A 405 18.91 -23.06 66.03
C MET A 405 20.36 -23.02 66.52
N TYR A 406 21.14 -22.00 66.12
CA TYR A 406 22.51 -21.78 66.61
C TYR A 406 22.56 -21.49 68.09
N GLU A 407 21.69 -20.58 68.61
CA GLU A 407 21.53 -20.34 70.06
C GLU A 407 21.17 -21.63 70.83
N SER A 408 20.28 -22.44 70.27
CA SER A 408 19.89 -23.71 70.91
C SER A 408 21.03 -24.75 70.92
N ILE A 409 21.92 -24.72 69.93
CA ILE A 409 23.07 -25.57 69.82
C ILE A 409 24.22 -25.08 70.73
N GLU A 410 24.45 -23.78 70.75
CA GLU A 410 25.44 -23.17 71.63
C GLU A 410 25.10 -23.41 73.09
N ALA A 411 23.81 -23.29 73.46
CA ALA A 411 23.32 -23.65 74.76
C ALA A 411 23.48 -25.14 75.10
N LYS A 412 23.42 -26.05 74.10
CA LYS A 412 23.73 -27.49 74.21
C LYS A 412 25.20 -27.79 74.18
N ARG A 413 26.04 -26.96 73.53
CA ARG A 413 27.49 -27.07 73.50
C ARG A 413 28.14 -26.75 74.83
N ASP A 414 27.65 -25.69 75.49
CA ASP A 414 28.14 -25.33 76.79
C ASP A 414 27.83 -26.42 77.84
N ASN A 415 26.84 -27.29 77.57
CA ASN A 415 26.52 -28.48 78.36
C ASN A 415 27.27 -29.78 77.91
N GLY A 416 28.25 -29.70 76.99
CA GLY A 416 29.10 -30.83 76.57
C GLY A 416 28.40 -31.91 75.72
N SER A 417 27.25 -31.61 75.04
CA SER A 417 26.39 -32.65 74.47
C SER A 417 26.44 -32.82 72.95
N LEU A 418 27.21 -32.01 72.16
CA LEU A 418 27.31 -32.15 70.72
C LEU A 418 28.61 -32.86 70.25
N THR A 419 28.47 -33.90 69.43
CA THR A 419 29.62 -34.59 68.82
C THR A 419 30.12 -33.84 67.60
N ARG A 420 31.42 -33.99 67.24
CA ARG A 420 32.03 -33.39 66.03
C ARG A 420 31.23 -33.71 64.75
N GLY A 421 30.70 -34.95 64.64
CA GLY A 421 29.89 -35.34 63.48
C GLY A 421 28.57 -34.57 63.33
N GLN A 422 27.90 -34.26 64.47
CA GLN A 422 26.68 -33.48 64.44
C GLN A 422 26.94 -32.02 64.00
N MET A 423 28.08 -31.46 64.40
CA MET A 423 28.52 -30.13 63.96
C MET A 423 28.76 -30.06 62.45
N LEU A 424 29.41 -31.07 61.88
CA LEU A 424 29.68 -31.15 60.43
C LEU A 424 28.37 -31.27 59.61
N VAL A 425 27.39 -32.03 60.09
CA VAL A 425 26.06 -32.10 59.46
C VAL A 425 25.38 -30.72 59.44
N LEU A 426 25.44 -29.97 60.53
CA LEU A 426 24.91 -28.63 60.60
C LEU A 426 25.62 -27.65 59.65
N TYR A 427 26.94 -27.70 59.60
CA TYR A 427 27.72 -26.87 58.69
C TYR A 427 27.37 -27.16 57.23
N ARG A 428 27.22 -28.44 56.87
CA ARG A 428 26.78 -28.87 55.54
C ARG A 428 25.40 -28.34 55.18
N ASP A 429 24.44 -28.39 56.10
CA ASP A 429 23.10 -27.88 55.91
C ASP A 429 23.12 -26.35 55.69
N ASN A 430 23.90 -25.60 56.49
CA ASN A 430 24.09 -24.17 56.33
C ASN A 430 24.70 -23.79 54.99
N ILE A 431 25.71 -24.55 54.51
CA ILE A 431 26.30 -24.33 53.19
C ILE A 431 25.27 -24.58 52.09
N SER A 432 24.50 -25.69 52.17
CA SER A 432 23.49 -26.03 51.17
C SER A 432 22.39 -24.96 51.08
N LYS A 433 21.92 -24.43 52.20
CA LYS A 433 20.92 -23.34 52.24
C LYS A 433 21.49 -22.05 51.67
N SER A 434 22.70 -21.68 52.00
CA SER A 434 23.39 -20.49 51.46
C SER A 434 23.65 -20.60 49.95
N VAL A 435 24.01 -21.75 49.45
CA VAL A 435 24.18 -22.08 48.00
C VAL A 435 22.83 -21.89 47.29
N ALA A 436 21.76 -22.49 47.82
CA ALA A 436 20.41 -22.34 47.24
C ALA A 436 19.98 -20.88 47.13
N LEU A 437 20.26 -20.12 48.19
CA LEU A 437 19.94 -18.69 48.23
C LEU A 437 20.73 -17.88 47.23
N PHE A 438 22.05 -18.11 47.11
CA PHE A 438 22.87 -17.44 46.13
C PHE A 438 22.43 -17.77 44.69
N LYS A 439 22.04 -19.03 44.41
CA LYS A 439 21.54 -19.48 43.10
C LYS A 439 20.25 -18.78 42.67
N SER A 440 19.50 -18.20 43.59
CA SER A 440 18.30 -17.38 43.25
C SER A 440 18.63 -15.92 42.93
N ASN A 441 19.92 -15.51 42.99
CA ASN A 441 20.35 -14.15 42.74
C ASN A 441 20.82 -13.98 41.30
N ARG A 442 20.63 -12.77 40.69
CA ARG A 442 21.08 -12.42 39.36
C ARG A 442 22.58 -12.70 39.08
N TRP A 443 23.39 -12.69 40.12
CA TRP A 443 24.81 -12.98 40.02
C TRP A 443 25.10 -14.47 39.75
N ALA A 444 24.23 -15.36 40.20
CA ALA A 444 24.35 -16.77 39.90
C ALA A 444 24.17 -17.05 38.41
N ASP A 445 23.16 -16.45 37.77
CA ASP A 445 22.95 -16.57 36.30
C ASP A 445 24.16 -16.06 35.53
N ARG A 446 24.71 -14.90 35.96
CA ARG A 446 25.89 -14.33 35.29
C ARG A 446 27.15 -15.20 35.45
N LEU A 447 27.38 -15.76 36.63
CA LEU A 447 28.49 -16.66 36.90
C LEU A 447 28.30 -18.00 36.17
N GLN A 448 27.08 -18.48 36.03
CA GLN A 448 26.77 -19.68 35.25
C GLN A 448 27.08 -19.48 33.79
N HIS A 449 26.66 -18.38 33.19
CA HIS A 449 27.04 -18.03 31.80
C HIS A 449 28.54 -17.95 31.61
N LEU A 450 29.29 -17.43 32.59
CA LEU A 450 30.75 -17.42 32.54
C LEU A 450 31.35 -18.81 32.65
N SER A 451 30.73 -19.74 33.38
CA SER A 451 31.19 -21.13 33.53
C SER A 451 30.99 -21.96 32.25
N GLU A 452 30.00 -21.59 31.43
CA GLU A 452 29.67 -22.24 30.16
C GLU A 452 30.58 -21.78 29.01
N GLN A 453 31.27 -20.63 29.15
CA GLN A 453 32.19 -20.08 28.16
C GLN A 453 33.55 -20.79 28.23
N ARG A 454 34.21 -21.01 27.06
CA ARG A 454 35.55 -21.58 27.03
C ARG A 454 36.56 -20.62 27.68
N SER A 455 37.50 -21.15 28.46
CA SER A 455 38.37 -20.41 29.37
C SER A 455 39.23 -19.28 28.79
N LYS A 456 39.24 -19.07 27.46
CA LYS A 456 39.97 -17.96 26.80
C LYS A 456 39.17 -16.69 26.57
N ASP A 457 37.84 -16.72 26.69
CA ASP A 457 36.93 -15.63 26.34
C ASP A 457 36.09 -15.11 27.54
N ILE A 458 36.56 -15.40 28.77
CA ILE A 458 35.82 -14.93 29.98
C ILE A 458 36.06 -13.43 30.12
N PRO A 459 35.00 -12.56 29.97
CA PRO A 459 35.16 -11.12 30.14
C PRO A 459 35.52 -10.80 31.59
N SER A 460 36.53 -9.96 31.79
CA SER A 460 36.98 -9.55 33.12
C SER A 460 35.90 -8.72 33.85
N PHE A 461 35.68 -9.03 35.13
CA PHE A 461 34.84 -8.18 35.98
C PHE A 461 35.49 -6.84 36.27
N THR A 462 34.71 -5.79 36.19
CA THR A 462 35.14 -4.47 36.70
C THR A 462 35.30 -4.50 38.25
N ILE A 463 36.10 -3.59 38.79
CA ILE A 463 36.29 -3.48 40.26
C ILE A 463 34.95 -3.37 40.97
N LYS A 464 34.06 -2.50 40.48
CA LYS A 464 32.72 -2.29 41.06
C LYS A 464 31.83 -3.54 41.03
N GLU A 465 31.92 -4.33 39.96
CA GLU A 465 31.18 -5.59 39.85
C GLU A 465 31.70 -6.65 40.84
N ARG A 466 32.99 -6.70 41.07
CA ARG A 466 33.60 -7.60 42.08
C ARG A 466 33.19 -7.22 43.52
N GLU A 467 33.16 -5.93 43.82
CA GLU A 467 32.70 -5.43 45.11
C GLU A 467 31.23 -5.79 45.36
N GLN A 468 30.35 -5.56 44.37
CA GLN A 468 28.94 -5.93 44.48
C GLN A 468 28.72 -7.45 44.59
N LEU A 469 29.48 -8.24 43.89
CA LEU A 469 29.42 -9.70 43.98
C LEU A 469 29.90 -10.18 45.36
N ALA A 470 30.99 -9.62 45.88
CA ALA A 470 31.50 -9.93 47.22
C ALA A 470 30.48 -9.58 48.30
N GLU A 471 29.84 -8.41 48.22
CA GLU A 471 28.78 -8.00 49.14
C GLU A 471 27.59 -8.98 49.17
N VAL A 472 27.13 -9.40 47.99
CA VAL A 472 26.03 -10.38 47.88
C VAL A 472 26.44 -11.74 48.42
N LEU A 473 27.68 -12.19 48.18
CA LEU A 473 28.18 -13.42 48.74
C LEU A 473 28.23 -13.37 50.28
N GLU A 474 28.78 -12.28 50.86
CA GLU A 474 28.83 -12.12 52.30
C GLU A 474 27.43 -12.10 52.93
N GLN A 475 26.44 -11.47 52.29
CA GLN A 475 25.05 -11.49 52.74
C GLN A 475 24.45 -12.89 52.67
N CYS A 476 24.64 -13.64 51.59
CA CYS A 476 24.08 -14.98 51.44
C CYS A 476 24.71 -16.01 52.35
N PHE A 477 26.01 -15.85 52.70
CA PHE A 477 26.81 -16.84 53.41
C PHE A 477 27.26 -16.40 54.80
N ILE A 478 26.57 -15.41 55.40
CA ILE A 478 27.00 -14.82 56.70
C ILE A 478 27.27 -15.85 57.78
N THR A 479 26.41 -16.86 57.94
CA THR A 479 26.53 -17.93 58.92
C THR A 479 27.71 -18.85 58.60
N VAL A 480 27.91 -19.16 57.32
CA VAL A 480 29.03 -19.99 56.86
C VAL A 480 30.37 -19.28 57.11
N ILE A 481 30.42 -17.97 56.89
CA ILE A 481 31.59 -17.11 57.15
C ILE A 481 31.96 -17.13 58.63
N THR A 482 30.95 -16.99 59.49
CA THR A 482 31.14 -17.03 60.94
C THR A 482 31.71 -18.39 61.39
N ASN A 483 31.10 -19.48 60.93
CA ASN A 483 31.60 -20.84 61.19
C ASN A 483 33.05 -21.07 60.72
N LEU A 484 33.40 -20.60 59.53
CA LEU A 484 34.76 -20.68 58.99
C LEU A 484 35.79 -19.92 59.84
N ARG A 485 35.42 -18.74 60.31
CA ARG A 485 36.29 -17.96 61.19
C ARG A 485 36.48 -18.61 62.55
N ASP A 486 35.44 -19.17 63.12
CA ASP A 486 35.50 -19.90 64.39
C ASP A 486 36.35 -21.15 64.32
N GLU A 487 36.21 -21.96 63.25
CA GLU A 487 37.00 -23.14 63.07
C GLU A 487 38.49 -22.81 62.82
N ALA A 488 38.78 -21.75 62.02
CA ALA A 488 40.16 -21.29 61.85
C ALA A 488 40.78 -20.79 63.17
N ALA A 489 40.03 -20.08 64.00
CA ALA A 489 40.47 -19.62 65.30
C ALA A 489 40.82 -20.77 66.26
N LYS A 490 40.03 -21.87 66.24
CA LYS A 490 40.33 -23.08 66.99
C LYS A 490 41.66 -23.75 66.58
N HIS A 491 42.10 -23.53 65.33
CA HIS A 491 43.36 -24.00 64.78
C HIS A 491 44.49 -22.96 64.84
N ASN A 492 44.36 -21.95 65.69
CA ASN A 492 45.31 -20.84 65.83
C ASN A 492 45.64 -20.16 64.48
N SER A 493 44.67 -20.13 63.54
CA SER A 493 44.84 -19.59 62.20
C SER A 493 43.86 -18.44 61.96
N ARG A 494 44.19 -17.55 61.04
CA ARG A 494 43.34 -16.43 60.61
C ARG A 494 43.10 -16.51 59.11
N LEU A 495 41.85 -16.48 58.69
CA LEU A 495 41.44 -16.44 57.30
C LEU A 495 41.39 -14.99 56.81
N SER A 496 41.96 -14.72 55.65
CA SER A 496 41.75 -13.45 54.94
C SER A 496 40.37 -13.41 54.25
N SER A 497 39.88 -12.23 53.88
CA SER A 497 38.65 -12.12 53.12
C SER A 497 38.70 -12.93 51.82
N GLU A 498 39.86 -12.94 51.14
CA GLU A 498 40.06 -13.72 49.91
C GLU A 498 40.05 -15.24 50.19
N ASP A 499 40.55 -15.70 51.33
CA ASP A 499 40.49 -17.13 51.73
C ASP A 499 39.02 -17.54 51.95
N ILE A 500 38.22 -16.68 52.59
CA ILE A 500 36.79 -16.89 52.83
C ILE A 500 36.06 -16.95 51.47
N HIS A 501 36.20 -15.91 50.62
CA HIS A 501 35.55 -15.90 49.31
C HIS A 501 35.94 -17.11 48.47
N LEU A 502 37.21 -17.56 48.52
CA LEU A 502 37.62 -18.79 47.84
C LEU A 502 36.82 -20.00 48.32
N CYS A 503 36.61 -20.18 49.64
CA CYS A 503 35.78 -21.25 50.15
C CYS A 503 34.33 -21.15 49.64
N LEU A 504 33.74 -19.93 49.60
CA LEU A 504 32.37 -19.71 49.14
C LEU A 504 32.21 -20.05 47.64
N TYR A 505 33.16 -19.63 46.79
CA TYR A 505 33.15 -20.01 45.36
C TYR A 505 33.32 -21.50 45.13
N LEU A 506 34.11 -22.16 45.95
CA LEU A 506 34.25 -23.63 45.94
C LEU A 506 32.95 -24.33 46.34
N ALA A 507 32.28 -23.85 47.39
CA ALA A 507 30.95 -24.34 47.79
C ALA A 507 29.90 -24.19 46.68
N LEU A 508 29.99 -23.14 45.89
CA LEU A 508 29.13 -22.90 44.71
C LEU A 508 29.43 -23.76 43.52
N GLY A 509 30.58 -24.48 43.51
CA GLY A 509 30.95 -25.39 42.45
C GLY A 509 31.55 -24.73 41.21
N TYR A 510 32.05 -23.47 41.29
CA TYR A 510 32.62 -22.79 40.14
C TYR A 510 34.03 -23.25 39.81
N SER A 511 34.34 -23.26 38.50
CA SER A 511 35.65 -23.66 37.99
C SER A 511 36.76 -22.67 38.44
N THR A 512 38.01 -23.15 38.46
CA THR A 512 39.19 -22.33 38.84
C THR A 512 39.30 -21.06 37.96
N GLY A 513 38.94 -21.14 36.66
CA GLY A 513 38.93 -19.97 35.75
C GLY A 513 37.92 -18.90 36.15
N VAL A 514 36.69 -19.30 36.55
CA VAL A 514 35.67 -18.35 37.05
C VAL A 514 36.10 -17.73 38.39
N ILE A 515 36.65 -18.58 39.29
CA ILE A 515 37.14 -18.10 40.60
C ILE A 515 38.30 -17.10 40.42
N ARG A 516 39.18 -17.35 39.47
CA ARG A 516 40.28 -16.44 39.12
C ARG A 516 39.75 -15.05 38.75
N GLU A 517 38.76 -14.97 37.89
CA GLU A 517 38.12 -13.70 37.47
C GLU A 517 37.44 -12.99 38.62
N CYS A 518 36.71 -13.71 39.45
CA CYS A 518 36.02 -13.16 40.63
C CYS A 518 37.00 -12.60 41.68
N LEU A 519 38.13 -13.27 41.92
CA LEU A 519 39.15 -12.88 42.89
C LEU A 519 40.26 -11.98 42.32
N ALA A 520 40.17 -11.56 41.06
CA ALA A 520 41.19 -10.79 40.33
C ALA A 520 42.61 -11.42 40.41
N ALA A 521 42.69 -12.76 40.39
CA ALA A 521 43.98 -13.45 40.48
C ALA A 521 44.67 -13.48 39.10
N SER A 522 45.98 -13.31 39.09
CA SER A 522 46.79 -13.20 37.87
C SER A 522 46.86 -14.50 37.07
N SER A 523 46.67 -15.66 37.70
CA SER A 523 46.67 -16.96 37.04
C SER A 523 45.96 -18.03 37.87
N ASP A 524 45.58 -19.12 37.22
CA ASP A 524 45.00 -20.30 37.90
C ASP A 524 45.95 -20.93 38.94
N ASN A 525 47.29 -20.79 38.72
CA ASN A 525 48.30 -21.21 39.68
C ASN A 525 48.18 -20.47 41.02
N VAL A 526 47.84 -19.18 41.00
CA VAL A 526 47.62 -18.41 42.23
C VAL A 526 46.44 -18.98 43.03
N ILE A 527 45.34 -19.32 42.36
CA ILE A 527 44.19 -19.96 43.01
C ILE A 527 44.55 -21.31 43.58
N ASN A 528 45.30 -22.14 42.84
CA ASN A 528 45.76 -23.46 43.29
C ASN A 528 46.70 -23.35 44.50
N GLN A 529 47.59 -22.35 44.53
CA GLN A 529 48.44 -22.08 45.69
C GLN A 529 47.64 -21.62 46.91
N ARG A 530 46.57 -20.82 46.71
CA ARG A 530 45.65 -20.41 47.79
C ARG A 530 44.89 -21.63 48.34
N LYS A 531 44.38 -22.53 47.49
CA LYS A 531 43.77 -23.79 47.93
C LYS A 531 44.71 -24.60 48.81
N LYS A 532 46.02 -24.74 48.45
CA LYS A 532 47.02 -25.43 49.27
C LYS A 532 47.26 -24.76 50.64
N ARG A 533 47.23 -23.43 50.70
CA ARG A 533 47.40 -22.71 51.98
C ARG A 533 46.20 -22.88 52.90
N LEU A 534 44.97 -23.08 52.38
CA LEU A 534 43.79 -23.36 53.19
C LEU A 534 43.91 -24.65 53.97
N VAL A 535 44.59 -25.69 53.43
CA VAL A 535 44.83 -26.95 54.14
C VAL A 535 45.64 -26.75 55.45
N GLY A 536 46.50 -25.72 55.52
CA GLY A 536 47.20 -25.37 56.78
C GLY A 536 46.41 -24.43 57.71
N LYS A 537 45.22 -23.94 57.32
CA LYS A 537 44.44 -22.98 58.08
C LYS A 537 43.12 -23.52 58.62
N LEU A 538 42.58 -24.57 58.01
CA LEU A 538 41.32 -25.20 58.35
C LEU A 538 41.49 -26.71 58.50
N PRO A 539 40.73 -27.38 59.39
CA PRO A 539 40.67 -28.83 59.47
C PRO A 539 40.24 -29.46 58.14
N GLU A 540 40.74 -30.68 57.88
CA GLU A 540 40.46 -31.38 56.64
C GLU A 540 38.97 -31.69 56.45
N ASP A 541 38.28 -32.11 57.52
CA ASP A 541 36.84 -32.36 57.54
C ASP A 541 35.97 -31.11 57.26
N ILE A 542 36.48 -29.93 57.59
CA ILE A 542 35.82 -28.65 57.22
C ILE A 542 36.09 -28.31 55.76
N LEU A 543 37.29 -28.50 55.25
CA LEU A 543 37.64 -28.26 53.85
C LEU A 543 36.88 -29.17 52.90
N GLU A 544 36.64 -30.42 53.25
CA GLU A 544 35.82 -31.36 52.47
C GLU A 544 34.38 -30.85 52.26
N LEU A 545 33.79 -30.08 53.21
CA LEU A 545 32.46 -29.52 53.03
C LEU A 545 32.35 -28.53 51.85
N PHE A 546 33.45 -27.92 51.45
CA PHE A 546 33.52 -26.95 50.34
C PHE A 546 33.99 -27.57 49.02
N THR A 547 34.58 -28.75 49.06
CA THR A 547 35.15 -29.43 47.89
C THR A 547 34.32 -30.59 47.36
N TYR A 548 33.27 -31.01 48.09
CA TYR A 548 32.51 -32.23 47.78
C TYR A 548 31.48 -32.07 46.64
N ASN A 549 31.39 -30.91 45.98
CA ASN A 549 30.53 -30.62 44.84
C ASN A 549 31.32 -30.53 43.52
N MET A 550 32.54 -31.08 43.44
CA MET A 550 33.26 -31.25 42.18
C MET A 550 33.04 -32.62 41.55
#